data_69fff4884cbfe898e522b69e52e299d2
#
_entry.id   69fff4884cbfe898e522b69e52e299d2
#
_cell.length_a   1.000
_cell.length_b   1.000
_cell.length_c   1.000
_cell.angle_alpha   90.00
_cell.angle_beta   90.00
_cell.angle_gamma   90.00
#
_symmetry.space_group_name_H-M   'P 1'
#
loop_
_entity.id
_entity.type
_entity.pdbx_description
1 polymer ?
#
loop_
_entity_poly.entity_id
_entity_poly.type
_entity_poly.pdbx_seq_one_letter_code
_entity_poly.pdbx_strand_id
1 'polypeptide(L)'
;MNTLRTKKLTTLFVVLLAFGLDTFTVFAEVKNINQVRPDCKILLGEIEKLNLVKFDATLSARIDTGATLSSIHARNIQIYRRNTNHWVKFETKTDNQTITLNARLLKYVGIKQQATKEDQLRPVVLMNIKIGQLVGSYGFSLSNREHLKTKALIGRNVLEHQALVDVSKQFVQSEEYGKQSNCAHL
;
A
#
# COMPACT_ATOMS: atom_id res chain seq x y z
N MET A 1 66.98 -62.88 -24.12
CA MET A 1 66.45 -63.29 -22.83
C MET A 1 66.66 -62.12 -21.90
N ASN A 2 65.60 -61.37 -21.64
CA ASN A 2 65.62 -59.99 -21.12
C ASN A 2 65.37 -59.95 -19.63
N THR A 3 66.35 -59.43 -18.91
CA THR A 3 66.21 -59.13 -17.48
C THR A 3 65.76 -57.71 -17.27
N LEU A 4 64.57 -57.56 -16.71
CA LEU A 4 63.98 -56.30 -16.33
C LEU A 4 64.57 -55.80 -14.99
N ARG A 5 65.20 -54.66 -15.07
CA ARG A 5 65.74 -53.91 -13.91
C ARG A 5 64.67 -53.00 -13.33
N THR A 6 64.21 -53.31 -12.14
CA THR A 6 63.34 -52.47 -11.34
C THR A 6 64.16 -51.34 -10.67
N LYS A 7 63.83 -50.09 -11.04
CA LYS A 7 64.27 -48.89 -10.30
C LYS A 7 63.35 -48.58 -9.14
N LYS A 8 63.89 -48.63 -7.93
CA LYS A 8 63.25 -48.15 -6.74
C LYS A 8 63.25 -46.62 -6.75
N LEU A 9 62.08 -46.02 -6.79
CA LEU A 9 61.88 -44.59 -6.67
C LEU A 9 61.61 -44.27 -5.20
N THR A 10 62.55 -43.57 -4.56
CA THR A 10 62.42 -43.14 -3.17
C THR A 10 61.56 -41.89 -3.14
N THR A 11 60.37 -42.04 -2.60
CA THR A 11 59.43 -40.92 -2.45
C THR A 11 59.79 -40.17 -1.17
N LEU A 12 60.23 -38.96 -1.33
CA LEU A 12 60.48 -38.00 -0.25
C LEU A 12 59.09 -37.41 0.19
N PHE A 13 58.64 -37.71 1.40
CA PHE A 13 57.45 -37.13 2.00
C PHE A 13 57.80 -35.73 2.54
N VAL A 14 57.39 -34.70 1.81
CA VAL A 14 57.38 -33.33 2.30
C VAL A 14 56.05 -33.11 3.02
N VAL A 15 56.11 -33.07 4.35
CA VAL A 15 54.94 -32.68 5.16
C VAL A 15 54.80 -31.16 5.12
N LEU A 16 53.93 -30.65 4.27
CA LEU A 16 53.52 -29.25 4.29
C LEU A 16 52.45 -29.08 5.38
N LEU A 17 52.83 -28.48 6.50
CA LEU A 17 51.89 -27.95 7.49
C LEU A 17 51.19 -26.74 6.88
N ALA A 18 50.01 -26.95 6.27
CA ALA A 18 49.13 -25.89 5.87
C ALA A 18 48.33 -25.42 7.10
N PHE A 19 48.67 -24.25 7.63
CA PHE A 19 47.83 -23.49 8.53
C PHE A 19 46.55 -23.12 7.75
N GLY A 20 45.48 -23.81 8.06
CA GLY A 20 44.16 -23.46 7.53
C GLY A 20 43.70 -22.13 8.13
N LEU A 21 43.78 -21.07 7.35
CA LEU A 21 42.98 -19.87 7.57
C LEU A 21 41.54 -20.22 7.09
N ASP A 22 40.72 -20.66 8.01
CA ASP A 22 39.29 -20.76 7.78
C ASP A 22 38.70 -19.34 7.59
N THR A 23 38.67 -18.89 6.34
CA THR A 23 37.92 -17.71 5.97
C THR A 23 36.43 -18.08 6.07
N PHE A 24 35.85 -17.77 7.22
CA PHE A 24 34.41 -17.74 7.38
C PHE A 24 33.87 -16.67 6.44
N THR A 25 33.48 -17.06 5.24
CA THR A 25 32.66 -16.22 4.38
C THR A 25 31.25 -16.18 4.99
N VAL A 26 31.01 -15.16 5.79
CA VAL A 26 29.64 -14.80 6.21
C VAL A 26 28.90 -14.33 4.96
N PHE A 27 28.18 -15.24 4.32
CA PHE A 27 27.17 -14.86 3.37
C PHE A 27 26.04 -14.16 4.15
N ALA A 28 26.11 -12.85 4.24
CA ALA A 28 24.96 -12.06 4.64
C ALA A 28 23.87 -12.29 3.57
N GLU A 29 22.93 -13.16 3.88
CA GLU A 29 21.70 -13.32 3.09
C GLU A 29 20.99 -11.97 3.10
N VAL A 30 21.15 -11.22 2.00
CA VAL A 30 20.39 -10.01 1.76
C VAL A 30 18.93 -10.46 1.56
N LYS A 31 18.20 -10.48 2.68
CA LYS A 31 16.76 -10.69 2.67
C LYS A 31 16.16 -9.60 1.80
N ASN A 32 15.76 -9.98 0.59
CA ASN A 32 15.15 -9.09 -0.38
C ASN A 32 13.77 -8.67 0.18
N ILE A 33 13.71 -7.49 0.82
CA ILE A 33 12.56 -6.96 1.56
C ILE A 33 11.36 -6.66 0.62
N ASN A 34 11.55 -6.82 -0.69
CA ASN A 34 10.56 -6.49 -1.72
C ASN A 34 9.77 -7.69 -2.27
N GLN A 35 9.86 -8.85 -1.67
CA GLN A 35 8.94 -9.94 -2.01
C GLN A 35 7.63 -9.74 -1.25
N VAL A 36 6.78 -8.84 -1.76
CA VAL A 36 5.34 -8.87 -1.45
C VAL A 36 4.84 -10.23 -1.90
N ARG A 37 4.45 -11.09 -0.95
CA ARG A 37 3.85 -12.39 -1.29
C ARG A 37 2.60 -12.13 -2.12
N PRO A 38 2.48 -12.71 -3.33
CA PRO A 38 1.35 -12.45 -4.21
C PRO A 38 -0.01 -12.87 -3.59
N ASP A 39 0.00 -13.62 -2.51
CA ASP A 39 -1.20 -14.20 -1.89
C ASP A 39 -1.62 -13.52 -0.58
N CYS A 40 -0.90 -12.49 -0.12
CA CYS A 40 -1.18 -11.85 1.16
C CYS A 40 -2.14 -10.68 0.99
N LYS A 41 -3.44 -10.96 1.05
CA LYS A 41 -4.49 -9.95 1.04
C LYS A 41 -4.97 -9.66 2.44
N ILE A 42 -5.15 -8.38 2.77
CA ILE A 42 -5.75 -8.01 4.04
C ILE A 42 -7.26 -8.26 4.01
N LEU A 43 -7.83 -8.61 5.14
CA LEU A 43 -9.29 -8.70 5.30
C LEU A 43 -9.82 -7.34 5.74
N LEU A 44 -10.81 -6.82 5.01
CA LEU A 44 -11.52 -5.59 5.35
C LEU A 44 -13.00 -5.90 5.63
N GLY A 45 -13.61 -5.12 6.52
CA GLY A 45 -15.05 -5.14 6.74
C GLY A 45 -15.82 -4.23 5.77
N GLU A 46 -17.12 -4.11 5.97
CA GLU A 46 -18.00 -3.19 5.22
C GLU A 46 -17.59 -1.72 5.42
N ILE A 47 -17.17 -1.38 6.64
CA ILE A 47 -16.71 -0.04 7.04
C ILE A 47 -15.37 -0.20 7.76
N GLU A 48 -14.41 0.66 7.45
CA GLU A 48 -13.09 0.69 8.07
C GLU A 48 -12.68 2.10 8.49
N LYS A 49 -11.71 2.21 9.41
CA LYS A 49 -11.05 3.47 9.74
C LYS A 49 -10.00 3.79 8.68
N LEU A 50 -10.20 4.91 8.00
CA LEU A 50 -9.28 5.49 7.03
C LEU A 50 -8.47 6.59 7.70
N ASN A 51 -7.17 6.40 7.81
CA ASN A 51 -6.25 7.43 8.28
C ASN A 51 -5.68 8.20 7.09
N LEU A 52 -5.80 9.51 7.12
CA LEU A 52 -5.17 10.45 6.20
C LEU A 52 -3.78 10.78 6.74
N VAL A 53 -2.77 10.00 6.36
CA VAL A 53 -1.43 9.99 6.98
C VAL A 53 -0.81 11.38 7.08
N LYS A 54 -0.92 12.20 6.02
CA LYS A 54 -0.32 13.54 5.96
C LYS A 54 -0.99 14.55 6.90
N PHE A 55 -2.22 14.28 7.34
CA PHE A 55 -3.06 15.24 8.04
C PHE A 55 -3.37 14.80 9.46
N ASP A 56 -2.83 13.66 9.88
CA ASP A 56 -3.10 13.04 11.19
C ASP A 56 -4.61 13.02 11.52
N ALA A 57 -5.40 12.61 10.56
CA ALA A 57 -6.85 12.65 10.65
C ALA A 57 -7.45 11.31 10.25
N THR A 58 -8.49 10.90 11.00
CA THR A 58 -9.17 9.63 10.77
C THR A 58 -10.65 9.88 10.47
N LEU A 59 -11.19 9.10 9.54
CA LEU A 59 -12.62 9.09 9.21
C LEU A 59 -13.07 7.67 8.87
N SER A 60 -14.37 7.43 9.03
CA SER A 60 -14.97 6.15 8.64
C SER A 60 -15.19 6.11 7.13
N ALA A 61 -14.72 5.03 6.49
CA ALA A 61 -14.83 4.79 5.06
C ALA A 61 -15.64 3.53 4.77
N ARG A 62 -16.56 3.60 3.81
CA ARG A 62 -17.24 2.43 3.26
C ARG A 62 -16.34 1.71 2.29
N ILE A 63 -16.24 0.39 2.41
CA ILE A 63 -15.55 -0.46 1.45
C ILE A 63 -16.55 -0.85 0.35
N ASP A 64 -16.23 -0.52 -0.90
CA ASP A 64 -17.16 -0.66 -2.03
C ASP A 64 -16.46 -1.31 -3.24
N THR A 65 -16.66 -2.60 -3.40
CA THR A 65 -16.09 -3.39 -4.51
C THR A 65 -16.73 -3.06 -5.87
N GLY A 66 -17.90 -2.41 -5.89
CA GLY A 66 -18.58 -1.94 -7.09
C GLY A 66 -18.00 -0.65 -7.66
N ALA A 67 -17.42 0.21 -6.81
CA ALA A 67 -16.85 1.48 -7.22
C ALA A 67 -15.45 1.30 -7.83
N THR A 68 -15.21 1.85 -9.02
CA THR A 68 -13.88 1.82 -9.65
C THR A 68 -12.89 2.74 -8.94
N LEU A 69 -13.36 3.90 -8.46
CA LEU A 69 -12.52 4.95 -7.88
C LEU A 69 -12.99 5.28 -6.46
N SER A 70 -12.06 5.43 -5.56
CA SER A 70 -12.29 5.93 -4.21
C SER A 70 -12.78 7.37 -4.22
N SER A 71 -13.53 7.76 -3.19
CA SER A 71 -14.03 9.13 -3.05
C SER A 71 -13.97 9.60 -1.60
N ILE A 72 -13.84 10.91 -1.42
CA ILE A 72 -13.88 11.56 -0.12
C ILE A 72 -14.83 12.75 -0.16
N HIS A 73 -15.52 12.98 0.96
CA HIS A 73 -16.35 14.15 1.12
C HIS A 73 -15.53 15.43 0.95
N ALA A 74 -16.03 16.36 0.15
CA ALA A 74 -15.36 17.62 -0.09
C ALA A 74 -16.38 18.75 -0.26
N ARG A 75 -16.07 19.88 0.39
CA ARG A 75 -16.75 21.17 0.27
C ARG A 75 -15.71 22.26 0.07
N ASN A 76 -16.15 23.43 -0.36
CA ASN A 76 -15.31 24.63 -0.52
C ASN A 76 -14.05 24.33 -1.36
N ILE A 77 -14.24 23.61 -2.50
CA ILE A 77 -13.17 23.17 -3.39
C ILE A 77 -12.59 24.36 -4.12
N GLN A 78 -11.29 24.60 -3.95
CA GLN A 78 -10.52 25.64 -4.61
C GLN A 78 -9.31 25.01 -5.31
N ILE A 79 -9.18 25.28 -6.62
CA ILE A 79 -8.05 24.78 -7.41
C ILE A 79 -7.08 25.93 -7.60
N TYR A 80 -5.80 25.67 -7.32
CA TYR A 80 -4.75 26.65 -7.48
C TYR A 80 -3.48 26.02 -8.06
N ARG A 81 -2.59 26.85 -8.59
CA ARG A 81 -1.31 26.41 -9.11
C ARG A 81 -0.21 26.65 -8.07
N ARG A 82 0.62 25.66 -7.86
CA ARG A 82 1.84 25.76 -7.04
C ARG A 82 2.99 25.14 -7.82
N ASN A 83 3.95 25.98 -8.21
CA ASN A 83 5.00 25.62 -9.16
C ASN A 83 4.40 25.10 -10.48
N THR A 84 4.83 23.94 -10.95
CA THR A 84 4.33 23.28 -12.17
C THR A 84 3.07 22.44 -11.97
N ASN A 85 2.62 22.24 -10.73
CA ASN A 85 1.51 21.35 -10.41
C ASN A 85 0.25 22.11 -10.01
N HIS A 86 -0.91 21.51 -10.31
CA HIS A 86 -2.19 21.97 -9.79
C HIS A 86 -2.47 21.29 -8.45
N TRP A 87 -3.01 22.05 -7.52
CA TRP A 87 -3.38 21.63 -6.18
C TRP A 87 -4.83 21.96 -5.91
N VAL A 88 -5.43 21.21 -5.01
CA VAL A 88 -6.81 21.41 -4.60
C VAL A 88 -6.82 21.61 -3.09
N LYS A 89 -7.36 22.76 -2.64
CA LYS A 89 -7.72 23.02 -1.27
C LYS A 89 -9.21 22.69 -1.11
N PHE A 90 -9.57 21.92 -0.10
CA PHE A 90 -10.96 21.58 0.17
C PHE A 90 -11.15 21.25 1.65
N GLU A 91 -12.39 21.30 2.11
CA GLU A 91 -12.77 20.88 3.44
C GLU A 91 -13.36 19.48 3.41
N THR A 92 -13.02 18.67 4.40
CA THR A 92 -13.65 17.36 4.62
C THR A 92 -14.06 17.21 6.08
N LYS A 93 -14.99 16.31 6.32
CA LYS A 93 -15.50 16.01 7.65
C LYS A 93 -14.88 14.71 8.13
N THR A 94 -14.17 14.74 9.24
CA THR A 94 -13.68 13.56 9.96
C THR A 94 -14.73 13.08 10.95
N ASP A 95 -14.44 12.06 11.71
CA ASP A 95 -15.36 11.58 12.74
C ASP A 95 -15.60 12.65 13.83
N ASN A 96 -14.62 13.53 14.09
CA ASN A 96 -14.65 14.47 15.20
C ASN A 96 -14.79 15.94 14.78
N GLN A 97 -14.31 16.31 13.58
CA GLN A 97 -14.24 17.70 13.16
C GLN A 97 -14.21 17.89 11.65
N THR A 98 -14.38 19.13 11.21
CA THR A 98 -14.11 19.52 9.83
C THR A 98 -12.67 20.02 9.72
N ILE A 99 -11.94 19.51 8.72
CA ILE A 99 -10.54 19.89 8.46
C ILE A 99 -10.35 20.38 7.04
N THR A 100 -9.39 21.26 6.85
CA THR A 100 -8.98 21.72 5.51
C THR A 100 -7.78 20.93 5.02
N LEU A 101 -7.90 20.38 3.82
CA LEU A 101 -6.87 19.58 3.16
C LEU A 101 -6.31 20.30 1.93
N ASN A 102 -5.03 20.03 1.65
CA ASN A 102 -4.38 20.42 0.40
C ASN A 102 -3.76 19.19 -0.24
N ALA A 103 -4.23 18.82 -1.43
CA ALA A 103 -3.77 17.65 -2.14
C ALA A 103 -3.47 17.96 -3.61
N ARG A 104 -2.54 17.20 -4.22
CA ARG A 104 -2.18 17.37 -5.62
C ARG A 104 -3.31 16.88 -6.51
N LEU A 105 -3.72 17.71 -7.48
CA LEU A 105 -4.67 17.33 -8.51
C LEU A 105 -4.02 16.33 -9.46
N LEU A 106 -4.67 15.19 -9.69
CA LEU A 106 -4.24 14.19 -10.66
C LEU A 106 -4.94 14.34 -11.99
N LYS A 107 -6.26 14.43 -11.97
CA LYS A 107 -7.12 14.51 -13.16
C LYS A 107 -8.53 14.94 -12.77
N TYR A 108 -9.38 15.11 -13.78
CA TYR A 108 -10.83 15.20 -13.62
C TYR A 108 -11.49 13.93 -14.10
N VAL A 109 -12.63 13.57 -13.50
CA VAL A 109 -13.50 12.48 -13.95
C VAL A 109 -14.91 13.02 -14.19
N GLY A 110 -15.49 12.66 -15.33
CA GLY A 110 -16.88 12.95 -15.66
C GLY A 110 -17.80 11.98 -14.94
N ILE A 111 -18.86 12.49 -14.31
CA ILE A 111 -19.95 11.68 -13.74
C ILE A 111 -21.19 11.95 -14.58
N LYS A 112 -21.67 10.93 -15.28
CA LYS A 112 -22.96 10.99 -15.97
C LYS A 112 -24.05 11.05 -14.92
N GLN A 113 -24.76 12.17 -14.83
CA GLN A 113 -25.97 12.27 -14.02
C GLN A 113 -27.16 11.91 -14.90
N GLN A 114 -27.98 10.96 -14.44
CA GLN A 114 -29.21 10.56 -15.15
C GLN A 114 -30.24 11.71 -15.27
N ALA A 115 -30.12 12.73 -14.42
CA ALA A 115 -31.08 13.84 -14.32
C ALA A 115 -30.68 15.10 -15.12
N THR A 116 -29.43 15.24 -15.52
CA THR A 116 -28.93 16.41 -16.27
C THR A 116 -28.04 15.97 -17.41
N LYS A 117 -28.20 16.60 -18.61
CA LYS A 117 -27.40 16.31 -19.80
C LYS A 117 -25.92 16.75 -19.70
N GLU A 118 -25.53 17.36 -18.59
CA GLU A 118 -24.17 17.86 -18.39
C GLU A 118 -23.36 16.92 -17.51
N ASP A 119 -22.20 16.51 -17.98
CA ASP A 119 -21.23 15.75 -17.23
C ASP A 119 -20.63 16.63 -16.12
N GLN A 120 -20.90 16.29 -14.85
CA GLN A 120 -20.25 16.97 -13.75
C GLN A 120 -18.79 16.50 -13.63
N LEU A 121 -17.83 17.39 -13.92
CA LEU A 121 -16.41 17.12 -13.72
C LEU A 121 -16.06 17.17 -12.24
N ARG A 122 -15.49 16.09 -11.72
CA ARG A 122 -14.99 16.02 -10.35
C ARG A 122 -13.48 15.94 -10.33
N PRO A 123 -12.80 16.77 -9.53
CA PRO A 123 -11.36 16.66 -9.35
C PRO A 123 -11.02 15.36 -8.62
N VAL A 124 -9.94 14.72 -9.06
CA VAL A 124 -9.31 13.56 -8.42
C VAL A 124 -7.98 14.01 -7.86
N VAL A 125 -7.78 13.81 -6.57
CA VAL A 125 -6.58 14.22 -5.85
C VAL A 125 -5.79 13.01 -5.34
N LEU A 126 -4.47 13.17 -5.20
CA LEU A 126 -3.60 12.15 -4.61
C LEU A 126 -3.65 12.24 -3.09
N MET A 127 -4.01 11.13 -2.44
CA MET A 127 -4.08 11.03 -0.98
C MET A 127 -3.17 9.91 -0.46
N ASN A 128 -2.40 10.19 0.58
CA ASN A 128 -1.65 9.17 1.33
C ASN A 128 -2.54 8.66 2.44
N ILE A 129 -2.84 7.37 2.39
CA ILE A 129 -3.80 6.75 3.31
C ILE A 129 -3.22 5.54 4.02
N LYS A 130 -3.85 5.21 5.16
CA LYS A 130 -3.62 3.96 5.88
C LYS A 130 -4.97 3.37 6.32
N ILE A 131 -5.16 2.07 6.07
CA ILE A 131 -6.28 1.27 6.56
C ILE A 131 -5.67 0.01 7.17
N GLY A 132 -5.52 -0.03 8.50
CA GLY A 132 -4.78 -1.09 9.17
C GLY A 132 -3.36 -1.22 8.61
N GLN A 133 -3.06 -2.34 7.97
CA GLN A 133 -1.74 -2.62 7.36
C GLN A 133 -1.62 -2.11 5.91
N LEU A 134 -2.74 -1.79 5.24
CA LEU A 134 -2.71 -1.22 3.90
C LEU A 134 -2.27 0.24 3.97
N VAL A 135 -1.12 0.56 3.40
CA VAL A 135 -0.58 1.92 3.32
C VAL A 135 -0.21 2.23 1.87
N GLY A 136 -0.61 3.39 1.39
CA GLY A 136 -0.28 3.79 0.01
C GLY A 136 -0.79 5.16 -0.38
N SER A 137 -0.49 5.53 -1.63
CA SER A 137 -0.91 6.79 -2.27
C SER A 137 -1.90 6.49 -3.38
N TYR A 138 -3.12 6.97 -3.26
CA TYR A 138 -4.21 6.64 -4.18
C TYR A 138 -4.99 7.87 -4.63
N GLY A 139 -5.62 7.76 -5.79
CA GLY A 139 -6.52 8.79 -6.30
C GLY A 139 -7.88 8.75 -5.60
N PHE A 140 -8.34 9.90 -5.13
CA PHE A 140 -9.68 10.09 -4.56
C PHE A 140 -10.44 11.16 -5.32
N SER A 141 -11.64 10.85 -5.80
CA SER A 141 -12.54 11.85 -6.34
C SER A 141 -13.16 12.68 -5.21
N LEU A 142 -13.24 13.98 -5.42
CA LEU A 142 -13.88 14.90 -4.49
C LEU A 142 -15.38 14.98 -4.79
N SER A 143 -16.21 14.67 -3.81
CA SER A 143 -17.66 14.69 -3.98
C SER A 143 -18.36 15.13 -2.70
N ASN A 144 -19.53 15.74 -2.84
CA ASN A 144 -20.35 16.04 -1.67
C ASN A 144 -20.99 14.74 -1.16
N ARG A 145 -20.55 14.28 0.01
CA ARG A 145 -21.03 13.09 0.71
C ARG A 145 -21.70 13.46 2.06
N GLU A 146 -22.13 14.71 2.21
CA GLU A 146 -22.68 15.23 3.46
C GLU A 146 -23.84 14.37 3.99
N HIS A 147 -24.72 13.95 3.10
CA HIS A 147 -25.90 13.14 3.41
C HIS A 147 -25.62 11.64 3.63
N LEU A 148 -24.38 11.18 3.39
CA LEU A 148 -23.99 9.78 3.55
C LEU A 148 -23.42 9.52 4.95
N LYS A 149 -23.64 8.30 5.46
CA LYS A 149 -23.12 7.87 6.77
C LYS A 149 -21.60 7.94 6.84
N THR A 150 -20.92 7.49 5.77
CA THR A 150 -19.45 7.52 5.69
C THR A 150 -18.98 8.65 4.78
N LYS A 151 -18.00 9.42 5.26
CA LYS A 151 -17.47 10.57 4.51
C LYS A 151 -16.40 10.18 3.50
N ALA A 152 -15.96 8.92 3.52
CA ALA A 152 -15.13 8.33 2.47
C ALA A 152 -15.71 7.02 1.95
N LEU A 153 -15.25 6.63 0.77
CA LEU A 153 -15.51 5.36 0.11
C LEU A 153 -14.20 4.86 -0.48
N ILE A 154 -13.91 3.61 -0.28
CA ILE A 154 -12.73 2.92 -0.81
C ILE A 154 -13.18 2.02 -1.96
N GLY A 155 -12.76 2.35 -3.15
CA GLY A 155 -13.06 1.63 -4.38
C GLY A 155 -11.95 0.67 -4.81
N ARG A 156 -12.16 0.02 -5.98
CA ARG A 156 -11.23 -0.97 -6.52
C ARG A 156 -9.82 -0.46 -6.74
N ASN A 157 -9.64 0.83 -7.04
CA ASN A 157 -8.31 1.42 -7.18
C ASN A 157 -7.41 1.32 -5.93
N VAL A 158 -8.00 0.98 -4.77
CA VAL A 158 -7.29 0.68 -3.52
C VAL A 158 -7.33 -0.81 -3.21
N LEU A 159 -8.47 -1.47 -3.48
CA LEU A 159 -8.75 -2.83 -3.05
C LEU A 159 -8.10 -3.90 -3.93
N GLU A 160 -7.94 -3.61 -5.22
CA GLU A 160 -7.49 -4.58 -6.22
C GLU A 160 -6.11 -5.14 -5.87
N HIS A 161 -6.02 -6.47 -5.86
CA HIS A 161 -4.84 -7.25 -5.47
C HIS A 161 -4.40 -7.14 -4.00
N GLN A 162 -5.03 -6.29 -3.17
CA GLN A 162 -4.58 -6.01 -1.81
C GLN A 162 -5.55 -6.48 -0.72
N ALA A 163 -6.84 -6.62 -1.02
CA ALA A 163 -7.85 -6.88 0.01
C ALA A 163 -8.88 -7.94 -0.38
N LEU A 164 -9.40 -8.62 0.65
CA LEU A 164 -10.66 -9.37 0.66
C LEU A 164 -11.66 -8.59 1.49
N VAL A 165 -12.96 -8.67 1.15
CA VAL A 165 -14.00 -7.90 1.85
C VAL A 165 -15.03 -8.86 2.46
N ASP A 166 -15.18 -8.81 3.77
CA ASP A 166 -16.23 -9.48 4.51
C ASP A 166 -17.31 -8.46 4.92
N VAL A 167 -18.38 -8.41 4.15
CA VAL A 167 -19.46 -7.43 4.35
C VAL A 167 -20.28 -7.67 5.63
N SER A 168 -20.08 -8.79 6.31
CA SER A 168 -20.74 -9.07 7.60
C SER A 168 -20.06 -8.37 8.79
N LYS A 169 -18.87 -7.77 8.57
CA LYS A 169 -18.03 -7.18 9.61
C LYS A 169 -17.77 -5.70 9.38
N GLN A 170 -17.41 -5.01 10.44
CA GLN A 170 -16.97 -3.61 10.40
C GLN A 170 -15.72 -3.45 11.27
N PHE A 171 -14.84 -2.52 10.89
CA PHE A 171 -13.63 -2.17 11.63
C PHE A 171 -12.69 -3.35 11.90
N VAL A 172 -12.57 -4.26 10.92
CA VAL A 172 -11.72 -5.47 11.01
C VAL A 172 -10.24 -5.10 11.16
N GLN A 173 -9.83 -3.96 10.59
CA GLN A 173 -8.45 -3.46 10.70
C GLN A 173 -8.22 -2.52 11.89
N SER A 174 -9.11 -2.53 12.90
CA SER A 174 -8.83 -1.90 14.18
C SER A 174 -7.63 -2.60 14.87
N GLU A 175 -6.98 -1.92 15.81
CA GLU A 175 -5.71 -2.38 16.43
C GLU A 175 -5.74 -3.80 16.98
N GLU A 176 -6.91 -4.29 17.36
CA GLU A 176 -7.10 -5.60 17.97
C GLU A 176 -7.06 -6.75 16.94
N TYR A 177 -7.59 -6.55 15.73
CA TYR A 177 -7.59 -7.53 14.64
C TYR A 177 -6.34 -7.46 13.75
N GLY A 178 -5.72 -6.30 13.63
CA GLY A 178 -4.52 -6.11 12.78
C GLY A 178 -3.32 -6.94 13.22
N LYS A 179 -3.31 -7.43 14.47
CA LYS A 179 -2.26 -8.32 15.00
C LYS A 179 -2.41 -9.78 14.56
N GLN A 180 -3.56 -10.19 14.03
CA GLN A 180 -3.83 -11.58 13.60
C GLN A 180 -3.65 -11.83 12.11
N SER A 181 -3.36 -10.81 11.29
CA SER A 181 -3.09 -11.08 9.88
C SER A 181 -1.70 -11.69 9.73
N ASN A 182 -1.64 -12.93 9.24
CA ASN A 182 -0.41 -13.68 8.94
C ASN A 182 0.50 -13.00 7.90
N CYS A 183 0.17 -11.79 7.50
CA CYS A 183 0.91 -10.98 6.53
C CYS A 183 2.02 -10.13 7.15
N ALA A 184 2.06 -9.99 8.48
CA ALA A 184 2.98 -9.09 9.18
C ALA A 184 4.28 -9.76 9.67
N HIS A 185 4.39 -11.08 9.59
CA HIS A 185 5.51 -11.82 10.16
C HIS A 185 6.19 -12.71 9.13
N LEU A 186 7.05 -12.09 8.33
CA LEU A 186 8.23 -12.77 7.76
C LEU A 186 9.29 -11.74 7.40
#